data_4d508f54ef8eb6585b6a1450783ea9c4
#
_entry.id   4d508f54ef8eb6585b6a1450783ea9c4
#
_cell.length_a   1.000
_cell.length_b   1.000
_cell.length_c   1.000
_cell.angle_alpha   90.00
_cell.angle_beta   90.00
_cell.angle_gamma   90.00
#
_symmetry.space_group_name_H-M   'P 1'
#
loop_
_entity.id
_entity.type
_entity.pdbx_description
1 polymer ?
#
loop_
_entity_poly.entity_id
_entity_poly.type
_entity_poly.pdbx_seq_one_letter_code
_entity_poly.pdbx_strand_id
1 'polypeptide(L)'
;MPATFNDLIALMDRLRSPNGCPWDREQTYATLAPMLLEEAYEAFEAVEDAREGRPRELCDELGDLLFQIVFYAQVAKERGEFTIDDVTTAIHDKMVRRHPHVFGDVTADDAATVLLNWETMKAEERRAAGKNEETNSSLLTGVSSKAPALMEAHQLSTKAARVGFDWKSVDDIFDKLQEEIEELRTAIKDHTALKDEANHARVREEMGDLLFAATNIARHMQVEPEAALKLTNRKFRKRFEYIENALHTRGQPFDQTSIDELEDLWQEAKNRPSTDYTDKSA
;
A
#
# COMPACT_ATOMS: atom_id res chain seq x y z
N MET A 1 -16.32 -11.29 29.69
CA MET A 1 -16.34 -12.07 28.44
C MET A 1 -15.62 -11.24 27.39
N PRO A 2 -14.91 -11.82 26.45
CA PRO A 2 -14.30 -11.04 25.37
C PRO A 2 -15.40 -10.31 24.58
N ALA A 3 -15.07 -9.13 24.06
CA ALA A 3 -15.97 -8.38 23.21
C ALA A 3 -16.19 -9.12 21.86
N THR A 4 -17.38 -8.97 21.31
CA THR A 4 -17.78 -9.53 20.02
C THR A 4 -17.87 -8.45 18.96
N PHE A 5 -18.01 -8.84 17.69
CA PHE A 5 -18.25 -7.89 16.61
C PHE A 5 -19.53 -7.06 16.82
N ASN A 6 -20.58 -7.68 17.37
CA ASN A 6 -21.82 -6.96 17.70
C ASN A 6 -21.61 -5.91 18.81
N ASP A 7 -20.73 -6.18 19.77
CA ASP A 7 -20.39 -5.20 20.81
C ASP A 7 -19.67 -3.99 20.21
N LEU A 8 -18.82 -4.19 19.18
CA LEU A 8 -18.16 -3.12 18.45
C LEU A 8 -19.18 -2.26 17.67
N ILE A 9 -20.15 -2.88 17.01
CA ILE A 9 -21.25 -2.18 16.33
C ILE A 9 -22.05 -1.34 17.32
N ALA A 10 -22.42 -1.92 18.46
CA ALA A 10 -23.16 -1.24 19.51
C ALA A 10 -22.36 -0.08 20.14
N LEU A 11 -21.02 -0.24 20.28
CA LEU A 11 -20.12 0.81 20.73
C LEU A 11 -20.17 2.00 19.76
N MET A 12 -20.05 1.78 18.46
CA MET A 12 -20.08 2.84 17.45
C MET A 12 -21.44 3.56 17.44
N ASP A 13 -22.53 2.83 17.48
CA ASP A 13 -23.90 3.40 17.59
C ASP A 13 -24.01 4.30 18.84
N ARG A 14 -23.41 3.88 19.96
CA ARG A 14 -23.38 4.67 21.20
C ARG A 14 -22.50 5.92 21.08
N LEU A 15 -21.31 5.82 20.48
CA LEU A 15 -20.41 6.95 20.28
C LEU A 15 -21.06 8.05 19.44
N ARG A 16 -21.82 7.69 18.42
CA ARG A 16 -22.51 8.62 17.52
C ARG A 16 -23.93 9.01 17.96
N SER A 17 -24.42 8.45 19.06
CA SER A 17 -25.74 8.82 19.61
C SER A 17 -25.78 10.29 20.08
N PRO A 18 -26.96 10.90 20.27
CA PRO A 18 -27.10 12.29 20.74
C PRO A 18 -26.32 12.60 22.02
N ASN A 19 -26.14 11.62 22.91
CA ASN A 19 -25.37 11.71 24.14
C ASN A 19 -24.00 11.04 24.06
N GLY A 20 -23.52 10.76 22.84
CA GLY A 20 -22.23 10.15 22.58
C GLY A 20 -21.09 11.16 22.50
N CYS A 21 -20.00 10.78 21.84
CA CYS A 21 -18.83 11.62 21.68
C CYS A 21 -19.09 12.75 20.66
N PRO A 22 -18.90 14.03 21.02
CA PRO A 22 -19.11 15.14 20.10
C PRO A 22 -18.23 15.04 18.86
N TRP A 23 -16.97 14.61 19.00
CA TRP A 23 -16.04 14.48 17.90
C TRP A 23 -16.44 13.39 16.91
N ASP A 24 -16.82 12.19 17.40
CA ASP A 24 -17.28 11.10 16.53
C ASP A 24 -18.55 11.47 15.75
N ARG A 25 -19.45 12.25 16.36
CA ARG A 25 -20.70 12.70 15.74
C ARG A 25 -20.48 13.68 14.58
N GLU A 26 -19.40 14.45 14.59
CA GLU A 26 -19.06 15.41 13.52
C GLU A 26 -18.42 14.72 12.30
N GLN A 27 -17.99 13.46 12.44
CA GLN A 27 -17.29 12.76 11.35
C GLN A 27 -18.22 12.47 10.18
N THR A 28 -17.67 12.61 8.99
CA THR A 28 -18.29 12.36 7.68
C THR A 28 -17.41 11.44 6.84
N TYR A 29 -17.86 10.98 5.70
CA TYR A 29 -17.03 10.22 4.76
C TYR A 29 -15.73 10.95 4.40
N ALA A 30 -15.80 12.27 4.22
CA ALA A 30 -14.63 13.07 3.83
C ALA A 30 -13.60 13.21 4.98
N THR A 31 -14.08 13.38 6.22
CA THR A 31 -13.18 13.54 7.38
C THR A 31 -12.58 12.20 7.83
N LEU A 32 -13.25 11.08 7.58
CA LEU A 32 -12.74 9.74 7.88
C LEU A 32 -11.74 9.22 6.82
N ALA A 33 -11.75 9.77 5.59
CA ALA A 33 -10.93 9.22 4.51
C ALA A 33 -9.41 9.25 4.80
N PRO A 34 -8.82 10.33 5.38
CA PRO A 34 -7.42 10.30 5.78
C PRO A 34 -7.12 9.24 6.83
N MET A 35 -8.01 9.07 7.83
CA MET A 35 -7.84 8.10 8.90
C MET A 35 -7.86 6.66 8.38
N LEU A 36 -8.81 6.31 7.50
CA LEU A 36 -8.84 5.00 6.87
C LEU A 36 -7.53 4.67 6.13
N LEU A 37 -6.93 5.68 5.48
CA LEU A 37 -5.66 5.50 4.79
C LEU A 37 -4.50 5.32 5.76
N GLU A 38 -4.50 6.07 6.86
CA GLU A 38 -3.52 5.98 7.96
C GLU A 38 -3.55 4.57 8.56
N GLU A 39 -4.71 4.10 9.06
CA GLU A 39 -4.87 2.77 9.64
C GLU A 39 -4.50 1.64 8.65
N ALA A 40 -4.82 1.83 7.36
CA ALA A 40 -4.44 0.84 6.35
C ALA A 40 -2.91 0.75 6.20
N TYR A 41 -2.18 1.86 6.31
CA TYR A 41 -0.72 1.85 6.27
C TYR A 41 -0.10 1.35 7.59
N GLU A 42 -0.70 1.64 8.74
CA GLU A 42 -0.24 1.15 10.04
C GLU A 42 -0.42 -0.38 10.12
N ALA A 43 -1.60 -0.88 9.74
CA ALA A 43 -1.81 -2.33 9.62
C ALA A 43 -0.82 -2.98 8.63
N PHE A 44 -0.51 -2.32 7.52
CA PHE A 44 0.48 -2.80 6.56
C PHE A 44 1.91 -2.84 7.17
N GLU A 45 2.33 -1.82 7.91
CA GLU A 45 3.62 -1.80 8.60
C GLU A 45 3.70 -2.88 9.71
N ALA A 46 2.61 -3.10 10.44
CA ALA A 46 2.52 -4.12 11.48
C ALA A 46 2.61 -5.57 10.97
N VAL A 47 2.36 -5.83 9.68
CA VAL A 47 2.63 -7.14 9.05
C VAL A 47 4.11 -7.50 9.17
N GLU A 48 5.03 -6.55 8.99
CA GLU A 48 6.47 -6.81 9.12
C GLU A 48 6.85 -7.06 10.58
N ASP A 49 6.23 -6.34 11.52
CA ASP A 49 6.42 -6.60 12.96
C ASP A 49 5.95 -8.00 13.35
N ALA A 50 4.84 -8.45 12.79
CA ALA A 50 4.35 -9.82 12.98
C ALA A 50 5.32 -10.86 12.40
N ARG A 51 5.92 -10.61 11.23
CA ARG A 51 6.96 -11.48 10.62
C ARG A 51 8.23 -11.54 11.47
N GLU A 52 8.53 -10.48 12.21
CA GLU A 52 9.64 -10.43 13.16
C GLU A 52 9.28 -11.03 14.54
N GLY A 53 8.09 -11.61 14.71
CA GLY A 53 7.64 -12.27 15.94
C GLY A 53 6.88 -11.37 16.92
N ARG A 54 6.43 -10.20 16.48
CA ARG A 54 5.59 -9.26 17.25
C ARG A 54 4.16 -9.16 16.67
N PRO A 55 3.36 -10.26 16.71
CA PRO A 55 2.03 -10.28 16.09
C PRO A 55 0.99 -9.45 16.86
N ARG A 56 1.33 -8.91 18.02
CA ARG A 56 0.41 -8.12 18.84
C ARG A 56 0.08 -6.79 18.19
N GLU A 57 1.08 -6.10 17.66
CA GLU A 57 0.92 -4.84 16.92
C GLU A 57 -0.03 -5.02 15.73
N LEU A 58 0.13 -6.10 14.96
CA LEU A 58 -0.80 -6.39 13.86
C LEU A 58 -2.23 -6.63 14.35
N CYS A 59 -2.42 -7.25 15.52
CA CYS A 59 -3.76 -7.44 16.09
C CYS A 59 -4.41 -6.09 16.44
N ASP A 60 -3.63 -5.17 16.98
CA ASP A 60 -4.11 -3.86 17.40
C ASP A 60 -4.46 -3.01 16.16
N GLU A 61 -3.58 -2.92 15.16
CA GLU A 61 -3.83 -2.17 13.91
C GLU A 61 -4.99 -2.75 13.06
N LEU A 62 -5.15 -4.08 13.04
CA LEU A 62 -6.33 -4.69 12.43
C LEU A 62 -7.63 -4.34 13.17
N GLY A 63 -7.54 -4.10 14.47
CA GLY A 63 -8.65 -3.59 15.30
C GLY A 63 -9.04 -2.19 14.87
N ASP A 64 -8.08 -1.29 14.69
CA ASP A 64 -8.30 0.09 14.27
C ASP A 64 -8.85 0.17 12.84
N LEU A 65 -8.29 -0.61 11.92
CA LEU A 65 -8.85 -0.74 10.58
C LEU A 65 -10.29 -1.27 10.57
N LEU A 66 -10.61 -2.27 11.42
CA LEU A 66 -11.98 -2.78 11.59
C LEU A 66 -12.89 -1.71 12.16
N PHE A 67 -12.41 -0.91 13.09
CA PHE A 67 -13.15 0.21 13.66
C PHE A 67 -13.52 1.25 12.60
N GLN A 68 -12.58 1.60 11.69
CA GLN A 68 -12.86 2.48 10.56
C GLN A 68 -13.98 1.93 9.67
N ILE A 69 -13.98 0.62 9.37
CA ILE A 69 -15.03 -0.01 8.56
C ILE A 69 -16.41 0.13 9.22
N VAL A 70 -16.48 -0.14 10.53
CA VAL A 70 -17.73 0.00 11.31
C VAL A 70 -18.16 1.46 11.37
N PHE A 71 -17.23 2.41 11.48
CA PHE A 71 -17.51 3.83 11.50
C PHE A 71 -18.15 4.30 10.18
N TYR A 72 -17.55 3.94 9.04
CA TYR A 72 -18.14 4.24 7.73
C TYR A 72 -19.55 3.66 7.57
N ALA A 73 -19.76 2.42 8.01
CA ALA A 73 -21.06 1.78 7.94
C ALA A 73 -22.09 2.47 8.86
N GLN A 74 -21.67 2.99 10.01
CA GLN A 74 -22.54 3.76 10.90
C GLN A 74 -22.94 5.10 10.28
N VAL A 75 -22.00 5.82 9.68
CA VAL A 75 -22.30 7.07 8.93
C VAL A 75 -23.28 6.80 7.78
N ALA A 76 -23.08 5.70 7.05
CA ALA A 76 -23.99 5.29 5.98
C ALA A 76 -25.41 4.97 6.50
N LYS A 77 -25.51 4.23 7.62
CA LYS A 77 -26.76 3.89 8.29
C LYS A 77 -27.54 5.15 8.70
N GLU A 78 -26.88 6.14 9.26
CA GLU A 78 -27.48 7.43 9.64
C GLU A 78 -28.00 8.21 8.44
N ARG A 79 -27.40 8.03 7.27
CA ARG A 79 -27.81 8.63 6.00
C ARG A 79 -28.87 7.81 5.26
N GLY A 80 -29.19 6.61 5.76
CA GLY A 80 -30.15 5.71 5.10
C GLY A 80 -29.60 5.07 3.82
N GLU A 81 -28.29 4.94 3.66
CA GLU A 81 -27.64 4.45 2.45
C GLU A 81 -27.40 2.93 2.49
N PHE A 82 -26.72 2.44 3.53
CA PHE A 82 -26.46 1.02 3.80
C PHE A 82 -26.04 0.82 5.25
N THR A 83 -25.95 -0.44 5.67
CA THR A 83 -25.58 -0.87 7.03
C THR A 83 -24.32 -1.75 7.01
N ILE A 84 -23.78 -2.07 8.19
CA ILE A 84 -22.67 -3.03 8.30
C ILE A 84 -23.08 -4.45 7.84
N ASP A 85 -24.35 -4.82 8.00
CA ASP A 85 -24.87 -6.10 7.51
C ASP A 85 -24.86 -6.16 5.98
N ASP A 86 -25.16 -5.05 5.30
CA ASP A 86 -25.05 -4.94 3.85
C ASP A 86 -23.59 -5.10 3.39
N VAL A 87 -22.64 -4.47 4.09
CA VAL A 87 -21.20 -4.61 3.80
C VAL A 87 -20.75 -6.06 3.98
N THR A 88 -21.17 -6.69 5.10
CA THR A 88 -20.84 -8.07 5.41
C THR A 88 -21.43 -9.05 4.40
N THR A 89 -22.71 -8.85 4.04
CA THR A 89 -23.40 -9.66 3.04
C THR A 89 -22.74 -9.52 1.67
N ALA A 90 -22.42 -8.29 1.26
CA ALA A 90 -21.79 -8.04 -0.03
C ALA A 90 -20.44 -8.75 -0.19
N ILE A 91 -19.60 -8.72 0.87
CA ILE A 91 -18.30 -9.41 0.81
C ILE A 91 -18.46 -10.93 0.91
N HIS A 92 -19.35 -11.43 1.78
CA HIS A 92 -19.67 -12.84 1.92
C HIS A 92 -20.11 -13.44 0.57
N ASP A 93 -21.13 -12.88 -0.05
CA ASP A 93 -21.69 -13.39 -1.29
C ASP A 93 -20.68 -13.33 -2.45
N LYS A 94 -19.88 -12.27 -2.47
CA LYS A 94 -18.75 -12.17 -3.41
C LYS A 94 -17.75 -13.28 -3.21
N MET A 95 -17.38 -13.61 -1.98
CA MET A 95 -16.39 -14.66 -1.71
C MET A 95 -16.94 -16.04 -2.00
N VAL A 96 -18.18 -16.35 -1.62
CA VAL A 96 -18.86 -17.61 -1.96
C VAL A 96 -18.90 -17.80 -3.48
N ARG A 97 -19.35 -16.79 -4.23
CA ARG A 97 -19.44 -16.84 -5.68
C ARG A 97 -18.06 -17.03 -6.35
N ARG A 98 -17.01 -16.42 -5.82
CA ARG A 98 -15.65 -16.48 -6.39
C ARG A 98 -14.85 -17.73 -5.99
N HIS A 99 -15.41 -18.56 -5.12
CA HIS A 99 -14.80 -19.82 -4.70
C HIS A 99 -15.70 -21.02 -4.99
N PRO A 100 -16.13 -21.22 -6.26
CA PRO A 100 -17.01 -22.34 -6.61
C PRO A 100 -16.35 -23.71 -6.40
N HIS A 101 -15.02 -23.74 -6.28
CA HIS A 101 -14.27 -24.95 -5.93
C HIS A 101 -14.30 -25.28 -4.42
N VAL A 102 -14.82 -24.37 -3.58
CA VAL A 102 -15.02 -24.57 -2.14
C VAL A 102 -16.50 -24.70 -1.80
N PHE A 103 -17.34 -23.87 -2.43
CA PHE A 103 -18.77 -23.72 -2.10
C PHE A 103 -19.71 -24.27 -3.17
N GLY A 104 -19.18 -24.83 -4.27
CA GLY A 104 -19.94 -25.40 -5.40
C GLY A 104 -19.30 -26.70 -5.90
N ASP A 105 -19.60 -27.06 -7.13
CA ASP A 105 -19.24 -28.36 -7.74
C ASP A 105 -18.02 -28.29 -8.68
N VAL A 106 -17.34 -27.13 -8.75
CA VAL A 106 -16.15 -26.94 -9.61
C VAL A 106 -14.92 -27.47 -8.88
N THR A 107 -14.07 -28.23 -9.57
CA THR A 107 -12.77 -28.65 -9.04
C THR A 107 -11.67 -27.72 -9.50
N ALA A 108 -10.73 -27.39 -8.63
CA ALA A 108 -9.49 -26.69 -8.95
C ALA A 108 -8.35 -27.34 -8.16
N ASP A 109 -7.42 -27.96 -8.90
CA ASP A 109 -6.38 -28.81 -8.30
C ASP A 109 -5.11 -28.02 -7.91
N ASP A 110 -5.00 -26.76 -8.37
CA ASP A 110 -3.87 -25.89 -8.07
C ASP A 110 -4.25 -24.40 -7.98
N ALA A 111 -3.38 -23.62 -7.37
CA ALA A 111 -3.55 -22.19 -7.19
C ALA A 111 -3.60 -21.40 -8.51
N ALA A 112 -2.92 -21.85 -9.56
CA ALA A 112 -2.90 -21.17 -10.86
C ALA A 112 -4.27 -21.27 -11.53
N THR A 113 -4.92 -22.43 -11.48
CA THR A 113 -6.30 -22.65 -11.95
C THR A 113 -7.29 -21.79 -11.19
N VAL A 114 -7.15 -21.66 -9.87
CA VAL A 114 -7.98 -20.77 -9.04
C VAL A 114 -7.84 -19.31 -9.49
N LEU A 115 -6.62 -18.83 -9.70
CA LEU A 115 -6.36 -17.46 -10.13
C LEU A 115 -6.95 -17.16 -11.52
N LEU A 116 -6.84 -18.10 -12.46
CA LEU A 116 -7.42 -17.97 -13.81
C LEU A 116 -8.94 -17.86 -13.75
N ASN A 117 -9.57 -18.76 -12.98
CA ASN A 117 -11.02 -18.75 -12.75
C ASN A 117 -11.48 -17.43 -12.10
N TRP A 118 -10.71 -16.91 -11.15
CA TRP A 118 -10.98 -15.62 -10.49
C TRP A 118 -10.99 -14.43 -11.47
N GLU A 119 -10.03 -14.37 -12.39
CA GLU A 119 -9.99 -13.30 -13.40
C GLU A 119 -11.17 -13.41 -14.38
N THR A 120 -11.55 -14.63 -14.78
CA THR A 120 -12.73 -14.86 -15.63
C THR A 120 -14.00 -14.38 -14.94
N MET A 121 -14.22 -14.78 -13.69
CA MET A 121 -15.38 -14.36 -12.90
C MET A 121 -15.42 -12.86 -12.67
N LYS A 122 -14.28 -12.21 -12.39
CA LYS A 122 -14.22 -10.74 -12.30
C LYS A 122 -14.56 -10.04 -13.62
N ALA A 123 -14.19 -10.62 -14.75
CA ALA A 123 -14.55 -10.09 -16.06
C ALA A 123 -16.06 -10.22 -16.32
N GLU A 124 -16.66 -11.36 -15.96
CA GLU A 124 -18.11 -11.59 -16.07
C GLU A 124 -18.92 -10.65 -15.16
N GLU A 125 -18.49 -10.48 -13.89
CA GLU A 125 -19.11 -9.53 -12.95
C GLU A 125 -19.13 -8.10 -13.49
N ARG A 126 -18.04 -7.66 -14.12
CA ARG A 126 -17.95 -6.33 -14.74
C ARG A 126 -18.90 -6.18 -15.91
N ARG A 127 -19.04 -7.24 -16.75
CA ARG A 127 -20.00 -7.26 -17.87
C ARG A 127 -21.43 -7.21 -17.34
N ALA A 128 -21.75 -8.03 -16.33
CA ALA A 128 -23.08 -8.07 -15.71
C ALA A 128 -23.46 -6.74 -15.03
N ALA A 129 -22.48 -6.00 -14.48
CA ALA A 129 -22.68 -4.70 -13.87
C ALA A 129 -22.82 -3.54 -14.87
N GLY A 130 -22.92 -3.80 -16.19
CA GLY A 130 -23.02 -2.78 -17.23
C GLY A 130 -21.80 -1.86 -17.37
N LYS A 131 -20.66 -2.23 -16.74
CA LYS A 131 -19.45 -1.42 -16.76
C LYS A 131 -18.58 -1.62 -18.01
N ASN A 132 -19.06 -2.43 -18.97
CA ASN A 132 -18.37 -2.77 -20.22
C ASN A 132 -19.34 -2.70 -21.42
N GLU A 133 -20.10 -1.64 -21.58
CA GLU A 133 -20.89 -1.45 -22.82
C GLU A 133 -20.04 -1.02 -24.02
N GLU A 134 -18.78 -0.68 -23.85
CA GLU A 134 -17.88 -0.42 -24.95
C GLU A 134 -17.12 -1.69 -25.34
N THR A 135 -17.29 -2.12 -26.57
CA THR A 135 -16.64 -3.27 -27.24
C THR A 135 -15.11 -3.20 -27.30
N ASN A 136 -14.49 -2.23 -26.62
CA ASN A 136 -13.06 -1.95 -26.56
C ASN A 136 -12.56 -1.67 -25.12
N SER A 137 -13.01 -2.43 -24.11
CA SER A 137 -12.40 -2.25 -22.77
C SER A 137 -10.94 -2.68 -22.78
N SER A 138 -10.05 -1.78 -22.41
CA SER A 138 -8.63 -2.05 -22.25
C SER A 138 -8.38 -3.28 -21.38
N LEU A 139 -7.44 -4.12 -21.73
CA LEU A 139 -6.95 -5.23 -20.91
C LEU A 139 -6.49 -4.78 -19.52
N LEU A 140 -6.12 -3.50 -19.38
CA LEU A 140 -5.71 -2.89 -18.12
C LEU A 140 -6.90 -2.42 -17.26
N THR A 141 -8.12 -2.54 -17.74
CA THR A 141 -9.34 -2.16 -17.00
C THR A 141 -9.39 -2.89 -15.65
N GLY A 142 -9.65 -2.11 -14.57
CA GLY A 142 -9.74 -2.62 -13.20
C GLY A 142 -8.43 -2.53 -12.41
N VAL A 143 -7.37 -1.97 -12.96
CA VAL A 143 -6.29 -1.38 -12.17
C VAL A 143 -6.77 -0.02 -11.66
N SER A 144 -6.63 0.21 -10.38
CA SER A 144 -7.08 1.46 -9.76
C SER A 144 -6.03 2.55 -9.93
N SER A 145 -6.37 3.61 -10.66
CA SER A 145 -5.55 4.83 -10.73
C SER A 145 -5.50 5.63 -9.42
N LYS A 146 -6.17 5.15 -8.37
CA LYS A 146 -6.17 5.73 -7.03
C LYS A 146 -5.23 4.96 -6.07
N ALA A 147 -4.65 3.87 -6.52
CA ALA A 147 -3.66 3.13 -5.75
C ALA A 147 -2.34 3.93 -5.64
N PRO A 148 -1.48 3.65 -4.64
CA PRO A 148 -0.11 4.14 -4.63
C PRO A 148 0.60 3.82 -5.96
N ALA A 149 1.42 4.75 -6.46
CA ALA A 149 1.93 4.68 -7.83
C ALA A 149 2.76 3.42 -8.12
N LEU A 150 3.57 2.95 -7.17
CA LEU A 150 4.34 1.72 -7.35
C LEU A 150 3.44 0.47 -7.39
N MET A 151 2.39 0.46 -6.58
CA MET A 151 1.37 -0.60 -6.60
C MET A 151 0.59 -0.58 -7.93
N GLU A 152 0.21 0.60 -8.43
CA GLU A 152 -0.45 0.74 -9.73
C GLU A 152 0.45 0.22 -10.85
N ALA A 153 1.72 0.64 -10.91
CA ALA A 153 2.71 0.20 -11.90
C ALA A 153 2.90 -1.32 -11.87
N HIS A 154 2.99 -1.91 -10.67
CA HIS A 154 3.08 -3.36 -10.48
C HIS A 154 1.84 -4.08 -11.03
N GLN A 155 0.63 -3.56 -10.77
CA GLN A 155 -0.62 -4.16 -11.26
C GLN A 155 -0.77 -4.02 -12.77
N LEU A 156 -0.40 -2.87 -13.36
CA LEU A 156 -0.41 -2.63 -14.81
C LEU A 156 0.51 -3.63 -15.52
N SER A 157 1.75 -3.74 -15.06
CA SER A 157 2.76 -4.65 -15.62
C SER A 157 2.34 -6.11 -15.48
N THR A 158 1.78 -6.50 -14.32
CA THR A 158 1.27 -7.86 -14.09
C THR A 158 0.15 -8.21 -15.06
N LYS A 159 -0.75 -7.28 -15.36
CA LYS A 159 -1.82 -7.52 -16.34
C LYS A 159 -1.28 -7.61 -17.76
N ALA A 160 -0.34 -6.75 -18.15
CA ALA A 160 0.30 -6.80 -19.45
C ALA A 160 1.04 -8.13 -19.67
N ALA A 161 1.76 -8.60 -18.65
CA ALA A 161 2.47 -9.88 -18.69
C ALA A 161 1.54 -11.08 -18.95
N ARG A 162 0.33 -11.09 -18.40
CA ARG A 162 -0.66 -12.17 -18.62
C ARG A 162 -1.11 -12.36 -20.07
N VAL A 163 -0.97 -11.34 -20.89
CA VAL A 163 -1.31 -11.41 -22.33
C VAL A 163 -0.07 -11.52 -23.21
N GLY A 164 1.08 -11.83 -22.60
CA GLY A 164 2.36 -12.04 -23.30
C GLY A 164 3.14 -10.77 -23.56
N PHE A 165 2.72 -9.61 -23.04
CA PHE A 165 3.49 -8.39 -23.10
C PHE A 165 4.38 -8.28 -21.86
N ASP A 166 5.52 -8.95 -21.90
CA ASP A 166 6.49 -9.03 -20.82
C ASP A 166 7.93 -9.19 -21.31
N TRP A 167 8.89 -8.84 -20.47
CA TRP A 167 10.30 -9.14 -20.70
C TRP A 167 10.57 -10.63 -20.55
N LYS A 168 11.51 -11.14 -21.32
CA LYS A 168 11.87 -12.57 -21.30
C LYS A 168 12.64 -12.97 -20.06
N SER A 169 13.43 -12.04 -19.52
CA SER A 169 14.26 -12.25 -18.35
C SER A 169 14.38 -10.99 -17.50
N VAL A 170 14.84 -11.14 -16.28
CA VAL A 170 15.14 -9.99 -15.40
C VAL A 170 16.34 -9.20 -15.94
N ASP A 171 17.25 -9.84 -16.65
CA ASP A 171 18.42 -9.16 -17.26
C ASP A 171 17.97 -8.15 -18.32
N ASP A 172 16.97 -8.48 -19.16
CA ASP A 172 16.39 -7.54 -20.13
C ASP A 172 15.82 -6.28 -19.43
N ILE A 173 15.32 -6.42 -18.21
CA ILE A 173 14.81 -5.28 -17.43
C ILE A 173 15.96 -4.45 -16.85
N PHE A 174 17.06 -5.09 -16.45
CA PHE A 174 18.26 -4.36 -16.03
C PHE A 174 18.87 -3.57 -17.18
N ASP A 175 18.88 -4.11 -18.39
CA ASP A 175 19.32 -3.38 -19.59
C ASP A 175 18.42 -2.15 -19.83
N LYS A 176 17.09 -2.31 -19.71
CA LYS A 176 16.16 -1.19 -19.82
C LYS A 176 16.36 -0.17 -18.70
N LEU A 177 16.57 -0.62 -17.45
CA LEU A 177 16.86 0.28 -16.33
C LEU A 177 18.11 1.12 -16.58
N GLN A 178 19.16 0.53 -17.19
CA GLN A 178 20.36 1.24 -17.54
C GLN A 178 20.10 2.29 -18.65
N GLU A 179 19.25 1.97 -19.63
CA GLU A 179 18.78 2.92 -20.65
C GLU A 179 18.08 4.12 -20.00
N GLU A 180 17.10 3.89 -19.10
CA GLU A 180 16.38 4.96 -18.39
C GLU A 180 17.31 5.84 -17.53
N ILE A 181 18.36 5.25 -16.94
CA ILE A 181 19.39 6.01 -16.21
C ILE A 181 20.12 6.98 -17.14
N GLU A 182 20.50 6.56 -18.36
CA GLU A 182 21.20 7.41 -19.30
C GLU A 182 20.29 8.49 -19.91
N GLU A 183 19.01 8.18 -20.15
CA GLU A 183 18.00 9.14 -20.59
C GLU A 183 17.75 10.21 -19.53
N LEU A 184 17.57 9.80 -18.28
CA LEU A 184 17.44 10.71 -17.15
C LEU A 184 18.69 11.60 -16.96
N ARG A 185 19.91 11.05 -17.09
CA ARG A 185 21.14 11.83 -17.04
C ARG A 185 21.19 12.90 -18.13
N THR A 186 20.74 12.55 -19.33
CA THR A 186 20.67 13.46 -20.47
C THR A 186 19.65 14.57 -20.20
N ALA A 187 18.46 14.22 -19.76
CA ALA A 187 17.41 15.19 -19.40
C ALA A 187 17.85 16.15 -18.28
N ILE A 188 18.55 15.66 -17.25
CA ILE A 188 19.13 16.48 -16.18
C ILE A 188 20.19 17.44 -16.72
N LYS A 189 21.05 16.99 -17.62
CA LYS A 189 22.07 17.82 -18.26
C LYS A 189 21.44 18.95 -19.07
N ASP A 190 20.43 18.64 -19.89
CA ASP A 190 19.71 19.61 -20.70
C ASP A 190 18.98 20.63 -19.80
N HIS A 191 18.31 20.17 -18.75
CA HIS A 191 17.65 21.06 -17.77
C HIS A 191 18.66 21.92 -16.99
N THR A 192 19.86 21.42 -16.71
CA THR A 192 20.90 22.20 -16.04
C THR A 192 21.44 23.30 -16.94
N ALA A 193 21.53 23.02 -18.26
CA ALA A 193 21.97 23.99 -19.27
C ALA A 193 20.89 25.06 -19.55
N LEU A 194 19.61 24.65 -19.60
CA LEU A 194 18.46 25.54 -19.83
C LEU A 194 17.32 25.17 -18.91
N LYS A 195 17.11 25.96 -17.85
CA LYS A 195 16.08 25.76 -16.83
C LYS A 195 14.72 26.28 -17.33
N ASP A 196 14.11 25.56 -18.26
CA ASP A 196 12.75 25.80 -18.72
C ASP A 196 11.81 24.66 -18.34
N GLU A 197 10.51 24.88 -18.53
CA GLU A 197 9.47 23.90 -18.17
C GLU A 197 9.53 22.65 -19.05
N ALA A 198 9.93 22.78 -20.30
CA ALA A 198 10.02 21.63 -21.22
C ALA A 198 11.12 20.65 -20.79
N ASN A 199 12.31 21.15 -20.45
CA ASN A 199 13.40 20.33 -19.93
C ASN A 199 13.08 19.74 -18.56
N HIS A 200 12.38 20.49 -17.69
CA HIS A 200 11.91 19.98 -16.41
C HIS A 200 10.83 18.89 -16.57
N ALA A 201 9.96 19.02 -17.56
CA ALA A 201 8.96 17.97 -17.89
C ALA A 201 9.64 16.68 -18.33
N ARG A 202 10.69 16.75 -19.15
CA ARG A 202 11.49 15.58 -19.54
C ARG A 202 12.14 14.90 -18.34
N VAL A 203 12.74 15.64 -17.41
CA VAL A 203 13.30 15.05 -16.19
C VAL A 203 12.24 14.29 -15.38
N ARG A 204 10.99 14.80 -15.34
CA ARG A 204 9.88 14.10 -14.69
C ARG A 204 9.48 12.83 -15.41
N GLU A 205 9.47 12.84 -16.73
CA GLU A 205 9.15 11.70 -17.59
C GLU A 205 10.17 10.58 -17.36
N GLU A 206 11.44 10.85 -17.58
CA GLU A 206 12.53 9.86 -17.42
C GLU A 206 12.62 9.33 -15.97
N MET A 207 12.34 10.16 -14.97
CA MET A 207 12.24 9.69 -13.58
C MET A 207 11.08 8.71 -13.39
N GLY A 208 9.95 8.95 -14.05
CA GLY A 208 8.80 8.04 -14.03
C GLY A 208 9.15 6.70 -14.67
N ASP A 209 9.82 6.71 -15.82
CA ASP A 209 10.20 5.51 -16.57
C ASP A 209 11.23 4.67 -15.79
N LEU A 210 12.20 5.32 -15.16
CA LEU A 210 13.15 4.67 -14.23
C LEU A 210 12.42 3.95 -13.08
N LEU A 211 11.45 4.60 -12.44
CA LEU A 211 10.66 4.00 -11.35
C LEU A 211 9.79 2.84 -11.85
N PHE A 212 9.24 2.95 -13.05
CA PHE A 212 8.46 1.89 -13.68
C PHE A 212 9.33 0.68 -14.02
N ALA A 213 10.53 0.87 -14.56
CA ALA A 213 11.49 -0.20 -14.83
C ALA A 213 11.91 -0.90 -13.52
N ALA A 214 12.23 -0.14 -12.46
CA ALA A 214 12.57 -0.70 -11.15
C ALA A 214 11.41 -1.52 -10.56
N THR A 215 10.16 -1.06 -10.72
CA THR A 215 8.96 -1.80 -10.31
C THR A 215 8.81 -3.14 -11.06
N ASN A 216 9.21 -3.20 -12.33
CA ASN A 216 9.19 -4.45 -13.11
C ASN A 216 10.23 -5.45 -12.64
N ILE A 217 11.41 -5.01 -12.19
CA ILE A 217 12.38 -5.91 -11.53
C ILE A 217 11.74 -6.53 -10.29
N ALA A 218 11.11 -5.71 -9.44
CA ALA A 218 10.44 -6.21 -8.24
C ALA A 218 9.36 -7.25 -8.59
N ARG A 219 8.54 -6.99 -9.61
CA ARG A 219 7.51 -7.93 -10.09
C ARG A 219 8.10 -9.26 -10.55
N HIS A 220 9.16 -9.27 -11.37
CA HIS A 220 9.83 -10.48 -11.82
C HIS A 220 10.42 -11.28 -10.66
N MET A 221 10.86 -10.61 -9.61
CA MET A 221 11.38 -11.21 -8.38
C MET A 221 10.28 -11.54 -7.36
N GLN A 222 9.00 -11.36 -7.70
CA GLN A 222 7.85 -11.57 -6.82
C GLN A 222 7.92 -10.73 -5.52
N VAL A 223 8.49 -9.53 -5.62
CA VAL A 223 8.55 -8.55 -4.55
C VAL A 223 7.49 -7.49 -4.79
N GLU A 224 6.69 -7.19 -3.77
CA GLU A 224 5.76 -6.07 -3.83
C GLU A 224 6.55 -4.75 -3.66
N PRO A 225 6.55 -3.82 -4.65
CA PRO A 225 7.47 -2.69 -4.66
C PRO A 225 7.13 -1.61 -3.61
N GLU A 226 5.84 -1.37 -3.32
CA GLU A 226 5.41 -0.43 -2.29
C GLU A 226 5.88 -0.90 -0.91
N ALA A 227 5.69 -2.19 -0.59
CA ALA A 227 6.16 -2.82 0.63
C ALA A 227 7.68 -2.70 0.77
N ALA A 228 8.42 -3.00 -0.29
CA ALA A 228 9.89 -2.93 -0.29
C ALA A 228 10.40 -1.51 0.00
N LEU A 229 9.75 -0.48 -0.57
CA LEU A 229 10.10 0.91 -0.33
C LEU A 229 9.72 1.35 1.09
N LYS A 230 8.56 0.93 1.61
CA LYS A 230 8.13 1.16 3.00
C LYS A 230 9.15 0.61 4.00
N LEU A 231 9.62 -0.62 3.82
CA LEU A 231 10.68 -1.22 4.64
C LEU A 231 11.98 -0.40 4.60
N THR A 232 12.31 0.17 3.46
CA THR A 232 13.49 1.03 3.33
C THR A 232 13.29 2.35 4.06
N ASN A 233 12.11 2.96 3.96
CA ASN A 233 11.76 4.18 4.69
C ASN A 233 11.82 3.94 6.22
N ARG A 234 11.29 2.81 6.71
CA ARG A 234 11.38 2.42 8.12
C ARG A 234 12.84 2.27 8.58
N LYS A 235 13.69 1.60 7.78
CA LYS A 235 15.13 1.50 8.08
C LYS A 235 15.80 2.87 8.12
N PHE A 236 15.43 3.77 7.22
CA PHE A 236 15.95 5.13 7.20
C PHE A 236 15.57 5.90 8.47
N ARG A 237 14.28 5.89 8.86
CA ARG A 237 13.80 6.54 10.09
C ARG A 237 14.57 6.05 11.32
N LYS A 238 14.62 4.74 11.53
CA LYS A 238 15.33 4.14 12.68
C LYS A 238 16.81 4.54 12.75
N ARG A 239 17.49 4.59 11.60
CA ARG A 239 18.90 5.00 11.55
C ARG A 239 19.07 6.48 11.82
N PHE A 240 18.14 7.29 11.35
CA PHE A 240 18.15 8.72 11.60
C PHE A 240 17.88 9.04 13.07
N GLU A 241 16.92 8.38 13.70
CA GLU A 241 16.66 8.45 15.14
C GLU A 241 17.89 8.06 15.98
N TYR A 242 18.65 7.09 15.51
CA TYR A 242 19.93 6.77 16.16
C TYR A 242 20.90 7.94 16.14
N ILE A 243 21.04 8.63 15.00
CA ILE A 243 21.88 9.82 14.87
C ILE A 243 21.40 10.92 15.83
N GLU A 244 20.10 11.22 15.83
CA GLU A 244 19.51 12.21 16.72
C GLU A 244 19.80 11.91 18.20
N ASN A 245 19.58 10.67 18.62
CA ASN A 245 19.86 10.23 19.98
C ASN A 245 21.35 10.30 20.35
N ALA A 246 22.24 9.94 19.42
CA ALA A 246 23.69 10.02 19.62
C ALA A 246 24.15 11.47 19.78
N LEU A 247 23.68 12.38 18.95
CA LEU A 247 23.99 13.81 19.03
C LEU A 247 23.40 14.44 20.30
N HIS A 248 22.16 14.11 20.63
CA HIS A 248 21.52 14.57 21.86
C HIS A 248 22.34 14.15 23.10
N THR A 249 22.80 12.90 23.15
CA THR A 249 23.63 12.38 24.26
C THR A 249 24.98 13.11 24.37
N ARG A 250 25.55 13.57 23.24
CA ARG A 250 26.80 14.34 23.18
C ARG A 250 26.57 15.84 23.43
N GLY A 251 25.30 16.30 23.54
CA GLY A 251 24.96 17.73 23.63
C GLY A 251 25.35 18.53 22.38
N GLN A 252 25.44 17.87 21.23
CA GLN A 252 25.88 18.44 19.97
C GLN A 252 24.67 18.77 19.09
N PRO A 253 24.47 20.03 18.65
CA PRO A 253 23.41 20.41 17.75
C PRO A 253 23.63 19.82 16.36
N PHE A 254 22.53 19.41 15.69
CA PHE A 254 22.58 18.80 14.36
C PHE A 254 23.18 19.71 13.30
N ASP A 255 22.86 20.99 13.34
CA ASP A 255 23.33 22.06 12.43
C ASP A 255 24.83 22.41 12.61
N GLN A 256 25.45 21.96 13.69
CA GLN A 256 26.88 22.13 13.97
C GLN A 256 27.68 20.82 13.76
N THR A 257 27.04 19.76 13.30
CA THR A 257 27.67 18.46 13.05
C THR A 257 28.09 18.37 11.59
N SER A 258 29.32 17.94 11.34
CA SER A 258 29.82 17.77 9.98
C SER A 258 29.12 16.59 9.26
N ILE A 259 29.08 16.65 7.93
CA ILE A 259 28.51 15.56 7.13
C ILE A 259 29.27 14.24 7.34
N ASP A 260 30.60 14.32 7.51
CA ASP A 260 31.44 13.14 7.74
C ASP A 260 31.08 12.48 9.08
N GLU A 261 30.84 13.25 10.14
CA GLU A 261 30.43 12.74 11.45
C GLU A 261 28.99 12.15 11.40
N LEU A 262 28.09 12.78 10.65
CA LEU A 262 26.74 12.21 10.41
C LEU A 262 26.82 10.89 9.65
N GLU A 263 27.70 10.78 8.65
CA GLU A 263 27.92 9.54 7.91
C GLU A 263 28.53 8.44 8.79
N ASP A 264 29.47 8.77 9.67
CA ASP A 264 30.02 7.81 10.64
C ASP A 264 28.92 7.25 11.55
N LEU A 265 28.08 8.13 12.11
CA LEU A 265 26.92 7.71 12.90
C LEU A 265 25.91 6.87 12.11
N TRP A 266 25.71 7.20 10.83
CA TRP A 266 24.87 6.41 9.93
C TRP A 266 25.44 5.00 9.69
N GLN A 267 26.76 4.87 9.52
CA GLN A 267 27.40 3.57 9.38
C GLN A 267 27.38 2.78 10.70
N GLU A 268 27.50 3.44 11.84
CA GLU A 268 27.30 2.79 13.15
C GLU A 268 25.86 2.24 13.25
N ALA A 269 24.86 3.02 12.88
CA ALA A 269 23.43 2.60 12.88
C ALA A 269 23.19 1.39 11.96
N LYS A 270 23.84 1.31 10.80
CA LYS A 270 23.75 0.15 9.88
C LYS A 270 24.27 -1.14 10.48
N ASN A 271 25.32 -1.07 11.28
CA ASN A 271 26.01 -2.23 11.85
C ASN A 271 25.36 -2.76 13.13
N ARG A 272 24.32 -2.08 13.64
CA ARG A 272 23.57 -2.56 14.82
C ARG A 272 22.58 -3.65 14.41
N PRO A 273 22.45 -4.72 15.22
CA PRO A 273 21.40 -5.71 15.05
C PRO A 273 20.02 -5.03 15.13
N SER A 274 19.06 -5.48 14.36
CA SER A 274 17.69 -4.94 14.35
C SER A 274 16.95 -5.06 15.70
N THR A 275 17.46 -5.90 16.61
CA THR A 275 16.94 -6.12 17.95
C THR A 275 17.24 -4.99 18.95
N ASP A 276 18.19 -4.10 18.65
CA ASP A 276 18.56 -3.00 19.55
C ASP A 276 17.64 -1.77 19.46
N TYR A 277 16.63 -1.81 18.58
CA TYR A 277 15.67 -0.73 18.37
C TYR A 277 14.33 -0.97 19.08
N THR A 278 14.36 -1.67 20.23
CA THR A 278 13.18 -1.74 21.09
C THR A 278 12.97 -0.36 21.72
N ASP A 279 11.81 0.19 21.44
CA ASP A 279 11.31 1.43 22.02
C ASP A 279 11.42 1.38 23.56
N LYS A 280 12.16 2.33 24.12
CA LYS A 280 12.24 2.57 25.58
C LYS A 280 11.28 3.69 25.96
N SER A 281 10.09 3.73 25.38
CA SER A 281 8.99 4.55 25.82
C SER A 281 7.97 3.68 26.53
N ALA A 282 8.20 3.45 27.82
CA ALA A 282 7.20 3.00 28.79
C ALA A 282 6.82 4.20 29.66
#